data_a2e52bc545fbc5e311e2110a47ffc7ce
#
_entry.id   a2e52bc545fbc5e311e2110a47ffc7ce
#
_cell.length_a   1.000
_cell.length_b   1.000
_cell.length_c   1.000
_cell.angle_alpha   90.00
_cell.angle_beta   90.00
_cell.angle_gamma   90.00
#
_symmetry.space_group_name_H-M   'P 1'
#
loop_
_entity.id
_entity.type
_entity.pdbx_description
1 polymer ?
#
loop_
_entity_poly.entity_id
_entity_poly.type
_entity_poly.pdbx_seq_one_letter_code
_entity_poly.pdbx_strand_id
1 'polypeptide(L)'
;MVNFLRNGPAVVVLAFVLWGLIPLFYQYLSGGALAEILMYRVVWSIPLLLPIRLLFRKRTLFRDLLKDKKSFISCMIAGLLMVISWSAFIYALTNHKVLDASLGYFINPLFVICLGCVFLKEKLSLFQIIAVFSGVCGLAYQIFSANSFPLLALVMGFSFALYGLARKFIRYDAITSITLETFWALPVAIFIFIYTDSSITTSSDIPLLLYILTAPVTVIPLVLFAVALNHTSLIVTGLAQYIEPSLQFIIAILIFRESINYSELFCFSAVWFGLLLCIFESLYYHYYRGTPATESKHTPRSLR
;
A
#
# COMPACT_ATOMS: atom_id res chain seq x y z
N MET A 1 -12.32 -13.93 -14.86
CA MET A 1 -11.96 -12.62 -14.24
C MET A 1 -12.82 -12.31 -13.00
N VAL A 2 -14.15 -12.39 -13.04
CA VAL A 2 -15.03 -12.09 -11.88
C VAL A 2 -14.74 -13.00 -10.68
N ASN A 3 -14.52 -14.29 -10.88
CA ASN A 3 -14.20 -15.23 -9.79
C ASN A 3 -12.84 -14.96 -9.15
N PHE A 4 -11.85 -14.49 -9.92
CA PHE A 4 -10.54 -14.10 -9.39
C PHE A 4 -10.64 -12.87 -8.48
N LEU A 5 -11.39 -11.83 -8.89
CA LEU A 5 -11.56 -10.61 -8.09
C LEU A 5 -12.30 -10.85 -6.76
N ARG A 6 -13.00 -11.97 -6.60
CA ARG A 6 -13.61 -12.39 -5.33
C ARG A 6 -12.63 -13.09 -4.38
N ASN A 7 -11.49 -13.55 -4.88
CA ASN A 7 -10.44 -14.13 -4.06
C ASN A 7 -9.57 -13.00 -3.48
N GLY A 8 -10.00 -12.40 -2.37
CA GLY A 8 -9.34 -11.27 -1.72
C GLY A 8 -7.85 -11.50 -1.47
N PRO A 9 -7.43 -12.64 -0.88
CA PRO A 9 -6.01 -12.94 -0.67
C PRO A 9 -5.19 -12.95 -1.97
N ALA A 10 -5.69 -13.57 -3.04
CA ALA A 10 -4.96 -13.61 -4.31
C ALA A 10 -4.86 -12.21 -4.96
N VAL A 11 -5.91 -11.40 -4.84
CA VAL A 11 -5.93 -10.03 -5.40
C VAL A 11 -5.00 -9.11 -4.62
N VAL A 12 -4.93 -9.23 -3.29
CA VAL A 12 -4.00 -8.43 -2.48
C VAL A 12 -2.55 -8.81 -2.76
N VAL A 13 -2.24 -10.09 -2.92
CA VAL A 13 -0.90 -10.56 -3.34
C VAL A 13 -0.52 -9.95 -4.68
N LEU A 14 -1.42 -9.98 -5.67
CA LEU A 14 -1.16 -9.38 -6.98
C LEU A 14 -0.90 -7.86 -6.88
N ALA A 15 -1.65 -7.14 -6.03
CA ALA A 15 -1.43 -5.72 -5.82
C ALA A 15 -0.02 -5.43 -5.28
N PHE A 16 0.45 -6.20 -4.29
CA PHE A 16 1.79 -6.02 -3.71
C PHE A 16 2.92 -6.52 -4.61
N VAL A 17 2.67 -7.53 -5.45
CA VAL A 17 3.62 -7.92 -6.52
C VAL A 17 3.80 -6.75 -7.51
N LEU A 18 2.71 -6.13 -7.96
CA LEU A 18 2.79 -4.98 -8.87
C LEU A 18 3.51 -3.79 -8.21
N TRP A 19 3.24 -3.49 -6.93
CA TRP A 19 3.98 -2.45 -6.21
C TRP A 19 5.44 -2.80 -6.01
N GLY A 20 5.77 -4.07 -5.73
CA GLY A 20 7.16 -4.54 -5.62
C GLY A 20 7.96 -4.42 -6.91
N LEU A 21 7.30 -4.44 -8.07
CA LEU A 21 7.94 -4.26 -9.39
C LEU A 21 8.11 -2.78 -9.79
N ILE A 22 7.53 -1.84 -9.04
CA ILE A 22 7.60 -0.39 -9.34
C ILE A 22 9.03 0.14 -9.53
N PRO A 23 10.07 -0.28 -8.77
CA PRO A 23 11.43 0.20 -9.00
C PRO A 23 11.93 -0.01 -10.42
N LEU A 24 11.49 -1.09 -11.10
CA LEU A 24 11.84 -1.34 -12.51
C LEU A 24 11.27 -0.29 -13.47
N PHE A 25 10.17 0.37 -13.10
CA PHE A 25 9.62 1.47 -13.87
C PHE A 25 10.27 2.79 -13.47
N TYR A 26 10.45 3.04 -12.17
CA TYR A 26 10.97 4.32 -11.66
C TYR A 26 12.44 4.56 -12.00
N GLN A 27 13.23 3.53 -12.34
CA GLN A 27 14.60 3.72 -12.84
C GLN A 27 14.65 4.61 -14.10
N TYR A 28 13.60 4.61 -14.93
CA TYR A 28 13.48 5.47 -16.12
C TYR A 28 13.08 6.92 -15.78
N LEU A 29 12.69 7.18 -14.52
CA LEU A 29 12.40 8.51 -13.99
C LEU A 29 13.53 9.02 -13.09
N SER A 30 14.69 8.35 -13.10
CA SER A 30 15.86 8.79 -12.34
C SER A 30 16.31 10.17 -12.80
N GLY A 31 16.53 11.08 -11.84
CA GLY A 31 16.83 12.50 -12.12
C GLY A 31 15.59 13.40 -12.19
N GLY A 32 14.38 12.89 -12.22
CA GLY A 32 13.13 13.66 -12.08
C GLY A 32 12.89 14.12 -10.64
N ALA A 33 12.32 15.31 -10.46
CA ALA A 33 11.94 15.80 -9.14
C ALA A 33 10.81 14.94 -8.54
N LEU A 34 11.00 14.41 -7.32
CA LEU A 34 10.01 13.54 -6.66
C LEU A 34 8.65 14.20 -6.48
N ALA A 35 8.63 15.52 -6.18
CA ALA A 35 7.39 16.30 -6.06
C ALA A 35 6.64 16.38 -7.42
N GLU A 36 7.37 16.47 -8.52
CA GLU A 36 6.83 16.48 -9.88
C GLU A 36 6.22 15.10 -10.21
N ILE A 37 6.95 14.01 -9.94
CA ILE A 37 6.45 12.65 -10.12
C ILE A 37 5.15 12.43 -9.31
N LEU A 38 5.10 12.91 -8.06
CA LEU A 38 3.90 12.84 -7.22
C LEU A 38 2.74 13.62 -7.84
N MET A 39 2.99 14.85 -8.28
CA MET A 39 1.97 15.71 -8.87
C MET A 39 1.40 15.06 -10.14
N TYR A 40 2.25 14.65 -11.08
CA TYR A 40 1.82 14.00 -12.33
C TYR A 40 1.03 12.72 -12.06
N ARG A 41 1.49 11.88 -11.13
CA ARG A 41 0.81 10.66 -10.71
C ARG A 41 -0.63 10.91 -10.25
N VAL A 42 -0.85 11.96 -9.45
CA VAL A 42 -2.18 12.31 -8.94
C VAL A 42 -3.04 12.94 -10.04
N VAL A 43 -2.48 13.91 -10.77
CA VAL A 43 -3.19 14.65 -11.85
C VAL A 43 -3.66 13.70 -12.96
N TRP A 44 -2.77 12.83 -13.47
CA TRP A 44 -3.11 11.90 -14.56
C TRP A 44 -3.96 10.71 -14.11
N SER A 45 -4.07 10.45 -12.81
CA SER A 45 -5.01 9.45 -12.30
C SER A 45 -6.47 9.85 -12.53
N ILE A 46 -6.79 11.15 -12.58
CA ILE A 46 -8.16 11.64 -12.80
C ILE A 46 -8.66 11.30 -14.21
N PRO A 47 -7.98 11.72 -15.30
CA PRO A 47 -8.40 11.36 -16.65
C PRO A 47 -8.36 9.86 -16.94
N LEU A 48 -7.58 9.08 -16.18
CA LEU A 48 -7.61 7.62 -16.26
C LEU A 48 -8.84 7.03 -15.58
N LEU A 49 -9.18 7.48 -14.38
CA LEU A 49 -10.26 6.92 -13.57
C LEU A 49 -11.67 7.35 -14.03
N LEU A 50 -11.83 8.58 -14.50
CA LEU A 50 -13.14 9.11 -14.91
C LEU A 50 -13.76 8.34 -16.08
N PRO A 51 -13.07 8.07 -17.21
CA PRO A 51 -13.61 7.26 -18.30
C PRO A 51 -13.94 5.83 -17.86
N ILE A 52 -13.05 5.21 -17.05
CA ILE A 52 -13.28 3.86 -16.52
C ILE A 52 -14.57 3.83 -15.72
N ARG A 53 -14.79 4.81 -14.84
CA ARG A 53 -16.02 4.93 -14.05
C ARG A 53 -17.26 5.08 -14.93
N LEU A 54 -17.17 5.85 -16.01
CA LEU A 54 -18.27 6.07 -16.95
C LEU A 54 -18.60 4.80 -17.74
N LEU A 55 -17.60 4.04 -18.18
CA LEU A 55 -17.73 2.81 -18.95
C LEU A 55 -18.40 1.68 -18.13
N PHE A 56 -18.07 1.56 -16.84
CA PHE A 56 -18.66 0.54 -15.97
C PHE A 56 -20.10 0.86 -15.50
N ARG A 57 -20.77 1.87 -16.14
CA ARG A 57 -22.20 2.23 -15.98
C ARG A 57 -22.71 2.43 -14.55
N LYS A 58 -21.85 2.50 -13.55
CA LYS A 58 -22.28 2.91 -12.21
C LYS A 58 -22.33 4.43 -12.17
N ARG A 59 -23.36 4.99 -12.83
CA ARG A 59 -23.73 6.41 -12.72
C ARG A 59 -24.29 6.71 -11.32
N THR A 60 -23.49 6.51 -10.28
CA THR A 60 -23.80 7.17 -9.02
C THR A 60 -23.58 8.66 -9.26
N LEU A 61 -24.68 9.41 -9.35
CA LEU A 61 -24.58 10.87 -9.40
C LEU A 61 -23.82 11.36 -8.15
N PHE A 62 -23.08 12.44 -8.28
CA PHE A 62 -22.39 13.05 -7.12
C PHE A 62 -23.34 13.27 -5.93
N ARG A 63 -24.60 13.58 -6.20
CA ARG A 63 -25.67 13.68 -5.19
C ARG A 63 -25.91 12.37 -4.43
N ASP A 64 -25.75 11.21 -5.07
CA ASP A 64 -25.93 9.91 -4.41
C ASP A 64 -24.74 9.53 -3.55
N LEU A 65 -23.53 10.01 -3.89
CA LEU A 65 -22.35 9.87 -3.04
C LEU A 65 -22.52 10.65 -1.73
N LEU A 66 -23.14 11.82 -1.77
CA LEU A 66 -23.40 12.63 -0.56
C LEU A 66 -24.44 12.01 0.37
N LYS A 67 -25.28 11.07 -0.10
CA LYS A 67 -26.25 10.36 0.75
C LYS A 67 -25.56 9.45 1.78
N ASP A 68 -24.47 8.78 1.39
CA ASP A 68 -23.64 8.01 2.33
C ASP A 68 -22.49 8.84 2.85
N LYS A 69 -22.81 9.76 3.77
CA LYS A 69 -21.85 10.67 4.40
C LYS A 69 -20.67 9.93 5.04
N LYS A 70 -20.92 8.72 5.59
CA LYS A 70 -19.88 7.92 6.24
C LYS A 70 -18.83 7.48 5.23
N SER A 71 -19.25 6.89 4.11
CA SER A 71 -18.31 6.47 3.05
C SER A 71 -17.63 7.69 2.41
N PHE A 72 -18.35 8.80 2.21
CA PHE A 72 -17.77 10.03 1.65
C PHE A 72 -16.64 10.60 2.53
N ILE A 73 -16.89 10.72 3.85
CA ILE A 73 -15.90 11.18 4.82
C ILE A 73 -14.73 10.18 4.92
N SER A 74 -15.03 8.87 4.90
CA SER A 74 -13.97 7.85 4.90
C SER A 74 -13.07 7.93 3.66
N CYS A 75 -13.60 8.25 2.48
CA CYS A 75 -12.80 8.50 1.28
C CYS A 75 -11.93 9.76 1.42
N MET A 76 -12.46 10.82 2.02
CA MET A 76 -11.68 12.03 2.31
C MET A 76 -10.51 11.72 3.24
N ILE A 77 -10.79 11.06 4.37
CA ILE A 77 -9.75 10.65 5.33
C ILE A 77 -8.72 9.73 4.66
N ALA A 78 -9.17 8.75 3.89
CA ALA A 78 -8.30 7.84 3.16
C ALA A 78 -7.38 8.59 2.18
N GLY A 79 -7.92 9.49 1.37
CA GLY A 79 -7.13 10.31 0.44
C GLY A 79 -6.08 11.17 1.16
N LEU A 80 -6.43 11.82 2.26
CA LEU A 80 -5.49 12.62 3.05
C LEU A 80 -4.41 11.76 3.72
N LEU A 81 -4.77 10.61 4.30
CA LEU A 81 -3.81 9.67 4.89
C LEU A 81 -2.80 9.16 3.86
N MET A 82 -3.26 8.88 2.65
CA MET A 82 -2.40 8.47 1.55
C MET A 82 -1.39 9.57 1.19
N VAL A 83 -1.85 10.83 1.12
CA VAL A 83 -0.96 11.97 0.83
C VAL A 83 0.05 12.18 1.95
N ILE A 84 -0.35 12.04 3.22
CA ILE A 84 0.58 12.12 4.36
C ILE A 84 1.67 11.05 4.22
N SER A 85 1.28 9.80 3.94
CA SER A 85 2.23 8.71 3.74
C SER A 85 3.21 9.00 2.60
N TRP A 86 2.72 9.43 1.44
CA TRP A 86 3.54 9.76 0.29
C TRP A 86 4.44 10.98 0.52
N SER A 87 3.93 12.00 1.21
CA SER A 87 4.72 13.19 1.55
C SER A 87 5.87 12.86 2.50
N ALA A 88 5.62 11.99 3.50
CA ALA A 88 6.66 11.52 4.41
C ALA A 88 7.74 10.72 3.65
N PHE A 89 7.34 9.87 2.69
CA PHE A 89 8.24 9.14 1.82
C PHE A 89 9.09 10.07 0.96
N ILE A 90 8.47 11.05 0.28
CA ILE A 90 9.18 12.02 -0.55
C ILE A 90 10.15 12.83 0.30
N TYR A 91 9.69 13.33 1.46
CA TYR A 91 10.54 14.08 2.38
C TYR A 91 11.75 13.24 2.86
N ALA A 92 11.56 11.96 3.15
CA ALA A 92 12.64 11.07 3.53
C ALA A 92 13.69 10.94 2.41
N LEU A 93 13.26 10.76 1.16
CA LEU A 93 14.16 10.62 0.02
C LEU A 93 14.88 11.93 -0.31
N THR A 94 14.18 13.07 -0.31
CA THR A 94 14.78 14.39 -0.63
C THR A 94 15.79 14.86 0.44
N ASN A 95 15.64 14.41 1.68
CA ASN A 95 16.55 14.74 2.79
C ASN A 95 17.58 13.63 3.09
N HIS A 96 17.84 12.76 2.13
CA HIS A 96 18.82 11.65 2.25
C HIS A 96 18.56 10.69 3.43
N LYS A 97 17.30 10.58 3.88
CA LYS A 97 16.84 9.65 4.93
C LYS A 97 16.28 8.37 4.33
N VAL A 98 17.03 7.76 3.42
CA VAL A 98 16.60 6.55 2.67
C VAL A 98 16.29 5.40 3.61
N LEU A 99 17.03 5.29 4.72
CA LEU A 99 16.77 4.28 5.74
C LEU A 99 15.37 4.43 6.36
N ASP A 100 14.94 5.66 6.68
CA ASP A 100 13.58 5.92 7.20
C ASP A 100 12.51 5.50 6.19
N ALA A 101 12.72 5.78 4.91
CA ALA A 101 11.80 5.36 3.85
C ALA A 101 11.69 3.83 3.77
N SER A 102 12.82 3.12 3.80
CA SER A 102 12.88 1.66 3.81
C SER A 102 12.19 1.06 5.04
N LEU A 103 12.52 1.56 6.25
CA LEU A 103 11.89 1.12 7.50
C LEU A 103 10.38 1.28 7.50
N GLY A 104 9.84 2.32 6.86
CA GLY A 104 8.41 2.55 6.76
C GLY A 104 7.67 1.41 6.10
N TYR A 105 8.24 0.78 5.08
CA TYR A 105 7.67 -0.39 4.41
C TYR A 105 7.66 -1.64 5.31
N PHE A 106 8.59 -1.76 6.25
CA PHE A 106 8.59 -2.86 7.22
C PHE A 106 7.67 -2.63 8.41
N ILE A 107 7.56 -1.39 8.86
CA ILE A 107 6.71 -1.00 10.01
C ILE A 107 5.23 -1.08 9.62
N ASN A 108 4.89 -0.69 8.40
CA ASN A 108 3.51 -0.61 7.93
C ASN A 108 2.71 -1.91 8.09
N PRO A 109 3.19 -3.09 7.64
CA PRO A 109 2.46 -4.35 7.82
C PRO A 109 2.11 -4.65 9.29
N LEU A 110 3.03 -4.33 10.21
CA LEU A 110 2.80 -4.52 11.64
C LEU A 110 1.68 -3.62 12.16
N PHE A 111 1.63 -2.35 11.73
CA PHE A 111 0.52 -1.47 12.05
C PHE A 111 -0.80 -1.93 11.46
N VAL A 112 -0.81 -2.41 10.21
CA VAL A 112 -2.03 -2.94 9.56
C VAL A 112 -2.59 -4.13 10.35
N ILE A 113 -1.73 -5.08 10.76
CA ILE A 113 -2.12 -6.22 11.58
C ILE A 113 -2.63 -5.77 12.95
N CYS A 114 -1.91 -4.86 13.60
CA CYS A 114 -2.32 -4.30 14.89
C CYS A 114 -3.71 -3.63 14.80
N LEU A 115 -3.95 -2.80 13.79
CA LEU A 115 -5.24 -2.15 13.57
C LEU A 115 -6.36 -3.17 13.26
N GLY A 116 -6.06 -4.25 12.54
CA GLY A 116 -6.99 -5.36 12.32
C GLY A 116 -7.41 -6.02 13.62
N CYS A 117 -6.46 -6.31 14.51
CA CYS A 117 -6.72 -6.90 15.82
C CYS A 117 -7.52 -5.96 16.74
N VAL A 118 -7.11 -4.68 16.83
CA VAL A 118 -7.68 -3.71 17.77
C VAL A 118 -9.06 -3.24 17.33
N PHE A 119 -9.21 -2.78 16.08
CA PHE A 119 -10.44 -2.14 15.59
C PHE A 119 -11.44 -3.11 14.97
N LEU A 120 -10.96 -4.14 14.27
CA LEU A 120 -11.82 -5.11 13.60
C LEU A 120 -11.97 -6.39 14.43
N LYS A 121 -11.28 -6.51 15.58
CA LYS A 121 -11.27 -7.66 16.46
C LYS A 121 -10.89 -8.96 15.73
N GLU A 122 -10.03 -8.85 14.73
CA GLU A 122 -9.46 -9.99 14.03
C GLU A 122 -8.56 -10.78 14.98
N LYS A 123 -8.56 -12.10 14.85
CA LYS A 123 -7.77 -13.00 15.72
C LYS A 123 -6.60 -13.58 14.93
N LEU A 124 -5.42 -13.47 15.49
CA LEU A 124 -4.22 -14.10 14.97
C LEU A 124 -4.21 -15.60 15.30
N SER A 125 -3.77 -16.41 14.33
CA SER A 125 -3.37 -17.80 14.61
C SER A 125 -2.03 -17.82 15.33
N LEU A 126 -1.65 -18.98 15.91
CA LEU A 126 -0.35 -19.14 16.55
C LEU A 126 0.82 -18.85 15.58
N PHE A 127 0.73 -19.35 14.35
CA PHE A 127 1.77 -19.13 13.35
C PHE A 127 1.86 -17.65 12.95
N GLN A 128 0.74 -16.94 12.84
CA GLN A 128 0.71 -15.51 12.59
C GLN A 128 1.29 -14.70 13.75
N ILE A 129 1.07 -15.12 15.01
CA ILE A 129 1.70 -14.50 16.18
C ILE A 129 3.22 -14.65 16.10
N ILE A 130 3.72 -15.85 15.79
CA ILE A 130 5.16 -16.10 15.65
C ILE A 130 5.73 -15.27 14.48
N ALA A 131 5.01 -15.15 13.36
CA ALA A 131 5.42 -14.36 12.22
C ALA A 131 5.51 -12.87 12.56
N VAL A 132 4.53 -12.31 13.26
CA VAL A 132 4.53 -10.92 13.73
C VAL A 132 5.68 -10.69 14.71
N PHE A 133 5.89 -11.60 15.66
CA PHE A 133 6.99 -11.51 16.62
C PHE A 133 8.35 -11.53 15.92
N SER A 134 8.54 -12.43 14.96
CA SER A 134 9.76 -12.50 14.15
C SER A 134 10.01 -11.19 13.39
N GLY A 135 8.97 -10.63 12.75
CA GLY A 135 9.05 -9.34 12.07
C GLY A 135 9.40 -8.18 13.02
N VAL A 136 8.82 -8.15 14.22
CA VAL A 136 9.14 -7.15 15.26
C VAL A 136 10.61 -7.29 15.70
N CYS A 137 11.11 -8.50 15.90
CA CYS A 137 12.51 -8.73 16.27
C CYS A 137 13.48 -8.25 15.16
N GLY A 138 13.18 -8.58 13.90
CA GLY A 138 13.97 -8.13 12.76
C GLY A 138 14.00 -6.59 12.63
N LEU A 139 12.85 -5.96 12.75
CA LEU A 139 12.71 -4.51 12.72
C LEU A 139 13.42 -3.82 13.89
N ALA A 140 13.26 -4.35 15.12
CA ALA A 140 13.93 -3.81 16.30
C ALA A 140 15.44 -3.84 16.13
N TYR A 141 16.00 -4.97 15.66
CA TYR A 141 17.43 -5.07 15.37
C TYR A 141 17.89 -4.02 14.35
N GLN A 142 17.13 -3.80 13.28
CA GLN A 142 17.46 -2.80 12.25
C GLN A 142 17.42 -1.37 12.81
N ILE A 143 16.41 -1.03 13.63
CA ILE A 143 16.29 0.29 14.27
C ILE A 143 17.45 0.53 15.25
N PHE A 144 17.79 -0.46 16.09
CA PHE A 144 18.92 -0.35 17.03
C PHE A 144 20.25 -0.20 16.30
N SER A 145 20.43 -0.91 15.18
CA SER A 145 21.65 -0.82 14.36
C SER A 145 21.79 0.55 13.67
N ALA A 146 20.67 1.20 13.35
CA ALA A 146 20.66 2.51 12.70
C ALA A 146 21.03 3.68 13.63
N ASN A 147 20.91 3.49 14.94
CA ASN A 147 21.22 4.49 15.97
C ASN A 147 20.45 5.82 15.81
N SER A 148 19.27 5.79 15.16
CA SER A 148 18.41 6.93 14.89
C SER A 148 16.94 6.57 15.11
N PHE A 149 16.15 7.54 15.62
CA PHE A 149 14.71 7.32 15.79
C PHE A 149 13.97 7.49 14.46
N PRO A 150 13.26 6.46 13.95
CA PRO A 150 12.70 6.45 12.60
C PRO A 150 11.33 7.15 12.54
N LEU A 151 11.27 8.45 12.88
CA LEU A 151 10.01 9.21 12.94
C LEU A 151 9.26 9.20 11.59
N LEU A 152 9.97 9.41 10.48
CA LEU A 152 9.35 9.44 9.15
C LEU A 152 8.80 8.07 8.76
N ALA A 153 9.53 7.00 9.09
CA ALA A 153 9.07 5.62 8.89
C ALA A 153 7.77 5.34 9.66
N LEU A 154 7.68 5.80 10.91
CA LEU A 154 6.47 5.68 11.71
C LEU A 154 5.30 6.46 11.10
N VAL A 155 5.52 7.72 10.70
CA VAL A 155 4.46 8.53 10.06
C VAL A 155 3.99 7.86 8.76
N MET A 156 4.92 7.42 7.90
CA MET A 156 4.62 6.77 6.65
C MET A 156 3.86 5.47 6.84
N GLY A 157 4.37 4.58 7.69
CA GLY A 157 3.78 3.26 7.93
C GLY A 157 2.44 3.36 8.63
N PHE A 158 2.29 4.21 9.65
CA PHE A 158 1.05 4.36 10.40
C PHE A 158 -0.06 5.04 9.58
N SER A 159 0.26 6.09 8.81
CA SER A 159 -0.73 6.73 7.94
C SER A 159 -1.24 5.79 6.85
N PHE A 160 -0.39 4.97 6.24
CA PHE A 160 -0.83 3.98 5.26
C PHE A 160 -1.63 2.84 5.92
N ALA A 161 -1.30 2.42 7.13
CA ALA A 161 -2.09 1.45 7.87
C ALA A 161 -3.49 1.98 8.20
N LEU A 162 -3.58 3.24 8.66
CA LEU A 162 -4.87 3.92 8.86
C LEU A 162 -5.65 4.09 7.56
N TYR A 163 -4.99 4.33 6.43
CA TYR A 163 -5.60 4.30 5.11
C TYR A 163 -6.29 2.95 4.84
N GLY A 164 -5.58 1.84 5.05
CA GLY A 164 -6.13 0.48 4.91
C GLY A 164 -7.35 0.25 5.81
N LEU A 165 -7.29 0.72 7.06
CA LEU A 165 -8.42 0.66 7.99
C LEU A 165 -9.60 1.52 7.54
N ALA A 166 -9.36 2.78 7.13
CA ALA A 166 -10.41 3.69 6.66
C ALA A 166 -11.17 3.12 5.47
N ARG A 167 -10.47 2.43 4.58
CA ARG A 167 -11.09 1.76 3.42
C ARG A 167 -12.08 0.66 3.80
N LYS A 168 -11.92 0.01 4.96
CA LYS A 168 -12.89 -0.99 5.46
C LYS A 168 -14.28 -0.40 5.76
N PHE A 169 -14.37 0.91 5.93
CA PHE A 169 -15.62 1.63 6.17
C PHE A 169 -16.25 2.25 4.92
N ILE A 170 -15.57 2.15 3.76
CA ILE A 170 -16.07 2.66 2.48
C ILE A 170 -16.94 1.60 1.82
N ARG A 171 -18.19 1.97 1.50
CA ARG A 171 -19.17 1.10 0.82
C ARG A 171 -19.21 1.30 -0.68
N TYR A 172 -18.53 2.32 -1.20
CA TYR A 172 -18.45 2.55 -2.64
C TYR A 172 -17.62 1.46 -3.32
N ASP A 173 -17.86 1.24 -4.59
CA ASP A 173 -16.97 0.40 -5.39
C ASP A 173 -15.57 0.99 -5.48
N ALA A 174 -14.59 0.13 -5.77
CA ALA A 174 -13.17 0.49 -5.73
C ALA A 174 -12.84 1.68 -6.66
N ILE A 175 -13.41 1.72 -7.86
CA ILE A 175 -13.13 2.79 -8.84
C ILE A 175 -13.69 4.12 -8.36
N THR A 176 -14.92 4.12 -7.84
CA THR A 176 -15.56 5.34 -7.30
C THR A 176 -14.81 5.87 -6.09
N SER A 177 -14.43 4.98 -5.16
CA SER A 177 -13.70 5.40 -3.95
C SER A 177 -12.31 5.95 -4.28
N ILE A 178 -11.53 5.28 -5.14
CA ILE A 178 -10.21 5.77 -5.56
C ILE A 178 -10.33 7.10 -6.30
N THR A 179 -11.36 7.27 -7.13
CA THR A 179 -11.59 8.56 -7.80
C THR A 179 -11.81 9.68 -6.79
N LEU A 180 -12.65 9.47 -5.76
CA LEU A 180 -12.87 10.46 -4.70
C LEU A 180 -11.61 10.73 -3.88
N GLU A 181 -10.87 9.69 -3.51
CA GLU A 181 -9.60 9.82 -2.79
C GLU A 181 -8.59 10.65 -3.59
N THR A 182 -8.50 10.41 -4.91
CA THR A 182 -7.63 11.19 -5.81
C THR A 182 -8.04 12.66 -5.87
N PHE A 183 -9.34 12.96 -5.88
CA PHE A 183 -9.83 14.34 -5.82
C PHE A 183 -9.43 15.04 -4.52
N TRP A 184 -9.46 14.35 -3.40
CA TRP A 184 -9.01 14.90 -2.11
C TRP A 184 -7.48 15.02 -2.01
N ALA A 185 -6.75 14.14 -2.68
CA ALA A 185 -5.30 14.19 -2.75
C ALA A 185 -4.77 15.34 -3.64
N LEU A 186 -5.55 15.73 -4.66
CA LEU A 186 -5.11 16.69 -5.69
C LEU A 186 -4.68 18.05 -5.14
N PRO A 187 -5.45 18.75 -4.27
CA PRO A 187 -5.05 20.05 -3.74
C PRO A 187 -3.73 19.98 -2.98
N VAL A 188 -3.51 18.89 -2.24
CA VAL A 188 -2.29 18.71 -1.43
C VAL A 188 -1.10 18.38 -2.34
N ALA A 189 -1.28 17.55 -3.37
CA ALA A 189 -0.23 17.26 -4.33
C ALA A 189 0.22 18.53 -5.11
N ILE A 190 -0.73 19.37 -5.51
CA ILE A 190 -0.45 20.67 -6.14
C ILE A 190 0.27 21.60 -5.16
N PHE A 191 -0.17 21.66 -3.90
CA PHE A 191 0.48 22.47 -2.87
C PHE A 191 1.93 22.04 -2.67
N ILE A 192 2.21 20.73 -2.52
CA ILE A 192 3.56 20.20 -2.39
C ILE A 192 4.40 20.58 -3.61
N PHE A 193 3.87 20.43 -4.81
CA PHE A 193 4.56 20.78 -6.04
C PHE A 193 4.95 22.26 -6.11
N ILE A 194 4.03 23.17 -5.72
CA ILE A 194 4.29 24.63 -5.75
C ILE A 194 5.33 25.03 -4.69
N TYR A 195 5.28 24.43 -3.49
CA TYR A 195 6.14 24.81 -2.38
C TYR A 195 7.45 24.02 -2.29
N THR A 196 7.56 22.91 -3.00
CA THR A 196 8.85 22.24 -3.17
C THR A 196 9.59 22.96 -4.28
N ASP A 197 10.73 23.58 -3.92
CA ASP A 197 11.51 24.37 -4.86
C ASP A 197 11.86 23.52 -6.09
N SER A 198 11.12 23.72 -7.18
CA SER A 198 11.27 23.01 -8.45
C SER A 198 12.53 23.45 -9.22
N SER A 199 13.40 24.25 -8.58
CA SER A 199 14.74 24.57 -9.10
C SER A 199 15.67 23.36 -9.15
N ILE A 200 15.29 22.22 -8.51
CA ILE A 200 15.89 20.92 -8.81
C ILE A 200 15.33 20.48 -10.19
N THR A 201 15.84 21.16 -11.19
CA THR A 201 15.84 20.88 -12.61
C THR A 201 15.05 19.62 -12.99
N THR A 202 13.86 19.85 -13.53
CA THR A 202 13.33 18.96 -14.55
C THR A 202 14.51 18.62 -15.46
N SER A 203 15.04 17.41 -15.36
CA SER A 203 15.96 16.97 -16.40
C SER A 203 15.12 16.97 -17.66
N SER A 204 15.38 17.95 -18.56
CA SER A 204 14.66 18.18 -19.79
C SER A 204 14.57 16.95 -20.71
N ASP A 205 15.22 15.86 -20.30
CA ASP A 205 15.41 14.64 -21.08
C ASP A 205 14.41 13.52 -20.74
N ILE A 206 13.60 13.64 -19.65
CA ILE A 206 12.60 12.62 -19.33
C ILE A 206 11.34 12.84 -20.18
N PRO A 207 10.96 11.88 -21.05
CA PRO A 207 9.76 12.00 -21.87
C PRO A 207 8.49 12.18 -21.02
N LEU A 208 7.64 13.14 -21.37
CA LEU A 208 6.34 13.38 -20.71
C LEU A 208 5.50 12.10 -20.59
N LEU A 209 5.63 11.18 -21.54
CA LEU A 209 4.94 9.89 -21.52
C LEU A 209 5.26 9.08 -20.26
N LEU A 210 6.51 9.11 -19.75
CA LEU A 210 6.88 8.40 -18.52
C LEU A 210 6.17 9.00 -17.30
N TYR A 211 6.04 10.32 -17.22
CA TYR A 211 5.26 10.97 -16.16
C TYR A 211 3.77 10.60 -16.25
N ILE A 212 3.18 10.54 -17.44
CA ILE A 212 1.79 10.10 -17.63
C ILE A 212 1.61 8.64 -17.19
N LEU A 213 2.57 7.75 -17.51
CA LEU A 213 2.52 6.34 -17.14
C LEU A 213 2.65 6.11 -15.63
N THR A 214 3.10 7.08 -14.83
CA THR A 214 3.06 6.97 -13.36
C THR A 214 1.65 6.76 -12.84
N ALA A 215 0.62 7.32 -13.50
CA ALA A 215 -0.78 7.16 -13.10
C ALA A 215 -1.27 5.71 -13.19
N PRO A 216 -1.23 4.99 -14.33
CA PRO A 216 -1.66 3.60 -14.38
C PRO A 216 -0.82 2.68 -13.50
N VAL A 217 0.50 2.91 -13.40
CA VAL A 217 1.41 2.15 -12.53
C VAL A 217 1.00 2.26 -11.05
N THR A 218 0.45 3.41 -10.65
CA THR A 218 -0.06 3.62 -9.29
C THR A 218 -1.52 3.16 -9.12
N VAL A 219 -2.40 3.52 -10.05
CA VAL A 219 -3.85 3.30 -9.94
C VAL A 219 -4.22 1.83 -10.04
N ILE A 220 -3.55 1.05 -10.91
CA ILE A 220 -3.89 -0.35 -11.10
C ILE A 220 -3.73 -1.15 -9.79
N PRO A 221 -2.55 -1.18 -9.14
CA PRO A 221 -2.41 -1.90 -7.88
C PRO A 221 -3.26 -1.30 -6.75
N LEU A 222 -3.50 0.02 -6.74
CA LEU A 222 -4.36 0.67 -5.76
C LEU A 222 -5.82 0.23 -5.88
N VAL A 223 -6.35 0.08 -7.11
CA VAL A 223 -7.69 -0.46 -7.35
C VAL A 223 -7.78 -1.93 -6.95
N LEU A 224 -6.76 -2.74 -7.27
CA LEU A 224 -6.70 -4.14 -6.83
C LEU A 224 -6.68 -4.25 -5.31
N PHE A 225 -5.87 -3.45 -4.63
CA PHE A 225 -5.83 -3.37 -3.17
C PHE A 225 -7.20 -2.98 -2.59
N ALA A 226 -7.86 -1.99 -3.19
CA ALA A 226 -9.20 -1.56 -2.80
C ALA A 226 -10.25 -2.66 -2.95
N VAL A 227 -10.20 -3.44 -4.03
CA VAL A 227 -11.07 -4.60 -4.25
C VAL A 227 -10.75 -5.69 -3.21
N ALA A 228 -9.48 -6.00 -3.00
CA ALA A 228 -9.03 -7.04 -2.09
C ALA A 228 -9.47 -6.79 -0.65
N LEU A 229 -9.37 -5.55 -0.16
CA LEU A 229 -9.77 -5.18 1.20
C LEU A 229 -11.24 -5.45 1.52
N ASN A 230 -12.11 -5.50 0.53
CA ASN A 230 -13.52 -5.86 0.71
C ASN A 230 -13.72 -7.37 0.93
N HIS A 231 -12.72 -8.20 0.58
CA HIS A 231 -12.82 -9.65 0.54
C HIS A 231 -11.73 -10.37 1.36
N THR A 232 -10.91 -9.62 2.11
CA THR A 232 -9.86 -10.20 2.95
C THR A 232 -9.72 -9.44 4.27
N SER A 233 -9.12 -10.07 5.29
CA SER A 233 -8.85 -9.45 6.59
C SER A 233 -7.67 -8.48 6.52
N LEU A 234 -7.55 -7.57 7.49
CA LEU A 234 -6.37 -6.71 7.61
C LEU A 234 -5.12 -7.50 8.00
N ILE A 235 -5.27 -8.58 8.78
CA ILE A 235 -4.15 -9.49 9.12
C ILE A 235 -3.54 -10.07 7.84
N VAL A 236 -4.37 -10.70 6.98
CA VAL A 236 -3.89 -11.27 5.70
C VAL A 236 -3.32 -10.18 4.79
N THR A 237 -3.94 -9.01 4.76
CA THR A 237 -3.43 -7.86 4.01
C THR A 237 -2.06 -7.43 4.51
N GLY A 238 -1.88 -7.29 5.84
CA GLY A 238 -0.60 -6.91 6.44
C GLY A 238 0.51 -7.94 6.17
N LEU A 239 0.21 -9.24 6.28
CA LEU A 239 1.18 -10.28 5.92
C LEU A 239 1.55 -10.22 4.43
N ALA A 240 0.58 -10.01 3.53
CA ALA A 240 0.83 -9.90 2.10
C ALA A 240 1.65 -8.65 1.73
N GLN A 241 1.59 -7.58 2.52
CA GLN A 241 2.37 -6.35 2.29
C GLN A 241 3.88 -6.60 2.27
N TYR A 242 4.37 -7.59 3.02
CA TYR A 242 5.81 -7.92 3.00
C TYR A 242 6.32 -8.44 1.65
N ILE A 243 5.42 -8.80 0.71
CA ILE A 243 5.80 -9.17 -0.67
C ILE A 243 6.44 -7.97 -1.38
N GLU A 244 5.92 -6.76 -1.19
CA GLU A 244 6.43 -5.55 -1.82
C GLU A 244 7.90 -5.29 -1.47
N PRO A 245 8.30 -5.08 -0.18
CA PRO A 245 9.70 -4.86 0.15
C PRO A 245 10.58 -6.07 -0.16
N SER A 246 10.06 -7.30 -0.09
CA SER A 246 10.82 -8.49 -0.47
C SER A 246 11.20 -8.50 -1.95
N LEU A 247 10.26 -8.16 -2.84
CA LEU A 247 10.53 -8.05 -4.26
C LEU A 247 11.49 -6.88 -4.55
N GLN A 248 11.29 -5.73 -3.90
CA GLN A 248 12.18 -4.58 -4.05
C GLN A 248 13.61 -4.93 -3.61
N PHE A 249 13.78 -5.65 -2.50
CA PHE A 249 15.08 -6.12 -2.03
C PHE A 249 15.76 -7.07 -3.03
N ILE A 250 15.01 -8.03 -3.58
CA ILE A 250 15.50 -8.93 -4.61
C ILE A 250 15.93 -8.17 -5.87
N ILE A 251 15.13 -7.20 -6.31
CA ILE A 251 15.42 -6.34 -7.47
C ILE A 251 16.68 -5.50 -7.22
N ALA A 252 16.82 -4.91 -6.02
CA ALA A 252 17.98 -4.12 -5.63
C ALA A 252 19.28 -4.92 -5.76
N ILE A 253 19.28 -6.16 -5.27
CA ILE A 253 20.45 -7.04 -5.32
C ILE A 253 20.73 -7.56 -6.74
N LEU A 254 19.71 -8.15 -7.40
CA LEU A 254 19.93 -8.88 -8.64
C LEU A 254 20.03 -7.97 -9.86
N ILE A 255 19.28 -6.87 -9.88
CA ILE A 255 19.20 -5.97 -11.04
C ILE A 255 20.06 -4.74 -10.83
N PHE A 256 19.92 -4.07 -9.68
CA PHE A 256 20.67 -2.82 -9.40
C PHE A 256 22.05 -3.08 -8.79
N ARG A 257 22.35 -4.35 -8.38
CA ARG A 257 23.63 -4.75 -7.81
C ARG A 257 24.05 -3.94 -6.58
N GLU A 258 23.06 -3.56 -5.75
CA GLU A 258 23.31 -2.85 -4.52
C GLU A 258 24.00 -3.75 -3.49
N SER A 259 24.84 -3.16 -2.65
CA SER A 259 25.51 -3.87 -1.55
C SER A 259 24.53 -4.18 -0.43
N ILE A 260 24.55 -5.40 0.07
CA ILE A 260 23.67 -5.84 1.15
C ILE A 260 24.24 -5.40 2.50
N ASN A 261 23.40 -4.77 3.32
CA ASN A 261 23.73 -4.52 4.72
C ASN A 261 23.29 -5.72 5.58
N TYR A 262 24.14 -6.15 6.55
CA TYR A 262 23.82 -7.27 7.43
C TYR A 262 22.55 -7.07 8.26
N SER A 263 22.24 -5.84 8.69
CA SER A 263 21.02 -5.53 9.43
C SER A 263 19.77 -5.70 8.58
N GLU A 264 19.83 -5.31 7.32
CA GLU A 264 18.73 -5.51 6.34
C GLU A 264 18.54 -7.00 6.08
N LEU A 265 19.60 -7.74 5.79
CA LEU A 265 19.52 -9.18 5.53
C LEU A 265 18.90 -9.92 6.72
N PHE A 266 19.27 -9.56 7.95
CA PHE A 266 18.68 -10.15 9.17
C PHE A 266 17.18 -9.84 9.26
N CYS A 267 16.78 -8.58 9.03
CA CYS A 267 15.39 -8.16 9.06
C CYS A 267 14.57 -8.92 8.00
N PHE A 268 15.05 -9.00 6.76
CA PHE A 268 14.38 -9.76 5.70
C PHE A 268 14.28 -11.25 6.03
N SER A 269 15.35 -11.84 6.55
CA SER A 269 15.35 -13.26 6.94
C SER A 269 14.31 -13.55 8.02
N ALA A 270 14.19 -12.67 9.02
CA ALA A 270 13.19 -12.80 10.08
C ALA A 270 11.76 -12.69 9.52
N VAL A 271 11.50 -11.76 8.61
CA VAL A 271 10.20 -11.60 7.94
C VAL A 271 9.88 -12.81 7.06
N TRP A 272 10.84 -13.27 6.26
CA TRP A 272 10.62 -14.44 5.40
C TRP A 272 10.38 -15.71 6.19
N PHE A 273 11.06 -15.90 7.30
CA PHE A 273 10.77 -17.00 8.23
C PHE A 273 9.31 -16.96 8.69
N GLY A 274 8.83 -15.80 9.13
CA GLY A 274 7.43 -15.62 9.53
C GLY A 274 6.45 -15.90 8.40
N LEU A 275 6.72 -15.40 7.18
CA LEU A 275 5.87 -15.64 6.01
C LEU A 275 5.81 -17.14 5.63
N LEU A 276 6.94 -17.83 5.66
CA LEU A 276 7.01 -19.28 5.41
C LEU A 276 6.16 -20.07 6.41
N LEU A 277 6.16 -19.67 7.69
CA LEU A 277 5.29 -20.27 8.70
C LEU A 277 3.81 -20.08 8.38
N CYS A 278 3.42 -18.88 7.96
CA CYS A 278 2.02 -18.59 7.57
C CYS A 278 1.60 -19.35 6.30
N ILE A 279 2.50 -19.48 5.33
CA ILE A 279 2.26 -20.30 4.12
C ILE A 279 2.11 -21.77 4.51
N PHE A 280 3.00 -22.29 5.35
CA PHE A 280 2.92 -23.67 5.86
C PHE A 280 1.59 -23.92 6.57
N GLU A 281 1.17 -23.03 7.46
CA GLU A 281 -0.12 -23.10 8.13
C GLU A 281 -1.28 -23.18 7.12
N SER A 282 -1.28 -22.28 6.13
CA SER A 282 -2.33 -22.22 5.10
C SER A 282 -2.41 -23.51 4.29
N LEU A 283 -1.25 -24.05 3.87
CA LEU A 283 -1.18 -25.31 3.14
C LEU A 283 -1.60 -26.51 4.00
N TYR A 284 -1.19 -26.55 5.27
CA TYR A 284 -1.57 -27.59 6.21
C TYR A 284 -3.09 -27.65 6.40
N TYR A 285 -3.73 -26.49 6.64
CA TYR A 285 -5.20 -26.44 6.77
C TYR A 285 -5.92 -26.80 5.47
N HIS A 286 -5.41 -26.38 4.32
CA HIS A 286 -6.01 -26.72 3.04
C HIS A 286 -5.94 -28.23 2.76
N TYR A 287 -4.80 -28.86 3.07
CA TYR A 287 -4.60 -30.29 2.80
C TYR A 287 -5.32 -31.22 3.80
N TYR A 288 -5.29 -30.90 5.11
CA TYR A 288 -5.79 -31.79 6.14
C TYR A 288 -7.22 -31.49 6.64
N ARG A 289 -7.73 -30.29 6.48
CA ARG A 289 -9.06 -29.88 7.02
C ARG A 289 -10.07 -29.40 5.98
N GLY A 290 -9.73 -29.38 4.67
CA GLY A 290 -10.64 -28.95 3.60
C GLY A 290 -11.31 -27.62 3.92
N THR A 291 -10.73 -26.48 3.49
CA THR A 291 -11.11 -25.08 3.73
C THR A 291 -10.91 -24.55 5.17
N PRO A 292 -10.12 -23.49 5.35
CA PRO A 292 -9.85 -22.94 6.68
C PRO A 292 -11.12 -22.32 7.29
N ALA A 293 -11.34 -22.59 8.56
CA ALA A 293 -12.46 -22.10 9.37
C ALA A 293 -12.51 -20.56 9.52
N THR A 294 -11.61 -19.81 8.92
CA THR A 294 -11.54 -18.35 8.97
C THR A 294 -12.49 -17.64 7.98
N GLU A 295 -13.07 -18.34 6.99
CA GLU A 295 -14.01 -17.73 6.05
C GLU A 295 -15.48 -17.71 6.51
N SER A 296 -15.85 -18.38 7.61
CA SER A 296 -17.26 -18.62 7.90
C SER A 296 -17.96 -17.56 8.76
N LYS A 297 -17.37 -16.39 9.07
CA LYS A 297 -18.04 -15.37 9.91
C LYS A 297 -18.10 -13.95 9.39
N HIS A 298 -17.79 -13.70 8.11
CA HIS A 298 -18.13 -12.43 7.47
C HIS A 298 -19.15 -12.64 6.34
N THR A 299 -20.31 -13.16 6.68
CA THR A 299 -21.52 -12.88 5.86
C THR A 299 -21.78 -11.38 6.01
N PRO A 300 -21.77 -10.61 4.92
CA PRO A 300 -22.24 -9.24 4.98
C PRO A 300 -23.70 -9.29 5.42
N ARG A 301 -24.04 -8.60 6.52
CA ARG A 301 -25.43 -8.30 6.85
C ARG A 301 -26.02 -7.55 5.68
N SER A 302 -26.56 -8.31 4.74
CA SER A 302 -27.45 -7.80 3.69
C SER A 302 -28.73 -7.35 4.37
N LEU A 303 -29.08 -6.10 4.16
CA LEU A 303 -30.44 -5.55 3.96
C LEU A 303 -31.53 -6.13 4.89
N ARG A 304 -31.80 -5.44 5.98
CA ARG A 304 -33.18 -5.13 6.36
C ARG A 304 -33.28 -3.63 6.61
#